data_1e7dc88646e59e52db542d0e88e17c33
#
_entry.id   1e7dc88646e59e52db542d0e88e17c33
#
_cell.length_a   1.000
_cell.length_b   1.000
_cell.length_c   1.000
_cell.angle_alpha   90.00
_cell.angle_beta   90.00
_cell.angle_gamma   90.00
#
_symmetry.space_group_name_H-M   'P 1'
#
loop_
_entity.id
_entity.type
_entity.pdbx_description
1 polymer ?
#
loop_
_entity_poly.entity_id
_entity_poly.type
_entity_poly.pdbx_seq_one_letter_code
_entity_poly.pdbx_strand_id
1 'polypeptide(L)'
;MTKSMTKTIAMMTVSGCVALGATAVAAETWDMPMAYSATNFHSAVGAEFASCVTAGTGGDLEIVTHPGGSLFAGGEIKRAIQSGQVNIGERLLSGHQNENALFGFDSIPFLATSFDDSEKLWDAAKGPLTELLAGQNLHLLYAVPWPAQGLYFDREINSVAEMDGIKFRSYNNATARLAELAGMLPVQIEAAEISQAFATGVAESMISSGSTGYDRKVWESLTHFYEVDAWLPRNYVMVNLEAWNGLDESTQNVMEGCSIVAEYAGDWRSIQYTDFTLNELAKNGMTVGPAGESLTAELKAFGEIMTSEWLEASGDAGQAIIDAFNAN
;
A
#
# COMPACT_ATOMS: atom_id res chain seq x y z
N MET A 1 -101.63 9.57 -22.17
CA MET A 1 -100.72 8.54 -21.67
C MET A 1 -99.30 8.88 -22.10
N THR A 2 -98.55 9.59 -21.30
CA THR A 2 -97.18 10.03 -21.64
C THR A 2 -96.23 9.48 -20.55
N LYS A 3 -95.30 8.56 -20.94
CA LYS A 3 -94.30 8.00 -20.12
C LYS A 3 -93.09 8.92 -20.13
N SER A 4 -92.73 9.41 -18.92
CA SER A 4 -91.47 10.12 -18.65
C SER A 4 -90.33 9.12 -18.53
N MET A 5 -89.23 9.31 -19.30
CA MET A 5 -88.00 8.58 -19.20
C MET A 5 -86.98 9.44 -18.42
N THR A 6 -86.65 9.03 -17.21
CA THR A 6 -85.59 9.64 -16.42
C THR A 6 -84.25 9.04 -16.83
N LYS A 7 -83.32 9.88 -17.33
CA LYS A 7 -81.92 9.48 -17.63
C LYS A 7 -81.05 9.65 -16.34
N THR A 8 -80.56 8.56 -15.85
CA THR A 8 -79.55 8.54 -14.79
C THR A 8 -78.11 8.70 -15.38
N ILE A 9 -77.47 9.77 -15.06
CA ILE A 9 -76.02 10.00 -15.46
C ILE A 9 -75.16 9.38 -14.39
N ALA A 10 -74.40 8.31 -14.71
CA ALA A 10 -73.35 7.73 -13.85
C ALA A 10 -72.06 8.52 -13.99
N MET A 11 -71.65 9.13 -12.92
CA MET A 11 -70.39 9.87 -12.85
C MET A 11 -69.26 8.87 -12.49
N MET A 12 -68.39 8.51 -13.49
CA MET A 12 -67.19 7.71 -13.28
C MET A 12 -66.07 8.59 -12.75
N THR A 13 -65.71 8.43 -11.48
CA THR A 13 -64.50 9.01 -10.89
C THR A 13 -63.29 8.15 -11.30
N VAL A 14 -62.45 8.65 -12.18
CA VAL A 14 -61.14 8.03 -12.50
C VAL A 14 -60.17 8.44 -11.41
N SER A 15 -59.85 7.51 -10.47
CA SER A 15 -58.76 7.66 -9.49
C SER A 15 -57.45 7.39 -10.22
N GLY A 16 -56.71 8.44 -10.56
CA GLY A 16 -55.35 8.33 -11.08
C GLY A 16 -54.36 7.92 -9.96
N CYS A 17 -53.90 6.68 -9.98
CA CYS A 17 -52.70 6.28 -9.20
C CYS A 17 -51.47 6.90 -9.86
N VAL A 18 -50.91 7.93 -9.25
CA VAL A 18 -49.57 8.41 -9.60
C VAL A 18 -48.59 7.37 -9.03
N ALA A 19 -48.09 6.45 -9.85
CA ALA A 19 -46.96 5.61 -9.51
C ALA A 19 -45.72 6.52 -9.46
N LEU A 20 -45.25 6.85 -8.24
CA LEU A 20 -43.90 7.36 -8.03
C LEU A 20 -42.93 6.21 -8.43
N GLY A 21 -42.42 6.28 -9.63
CA GLY A 21 -41.32 5.42 -10.06
C GLY A 21 -40.10 5.80 -9.25
N ALA A 22 -39.75 4.98 -8.26
CA ALA A 22 -38.42 5.01 -7.70
C ALA A 22 -37.45 4.65 -8.84
N THR A 23 -36.72 5.62 -9.35
CA THR A 23 -35.57 5.35 -10.21
C THR A 23 -34.56 4.61 -9.30
N ALA A 24 -34.42 3.30 -9.49
CA ALA A 24 -33.30 2.58 -8.92
C ALA A 24 -32.04 3.23 -9.50
N VAL A 25 -31.29 3.93 -8.67
CA VAL A 25 -29.93 4.35 -9.00
C VAL A 25 -29.17 3.03 -9.18
N ALA A 26 -28.60 2.79 -10.35
CA ALA A 26 -27.76 1.63 -10.55
C ALA A 26 -26.54 1.76 -9.62
N ALA A 27 -26.23 0.70 -8.88
CA ALA A 27 -25.02 0.67 -8.06
C ALA A 27 -23.80 1.03 -8.89
N GLU A 28 -23.00 1.96 -8.40
CA GLU A 28 -21.71 2.29 -9.02
C GLU A 28 -20.68 1.24 -8.57
N THR A 29 -19.89 0.71 -9.52
CA THR A 29 -18.87 -0.30 -9.22
C THR A 29 -17.48 0.27 -9.49
N TRP A 30 -16.62 0.20 -8.49
CA TRP A 30 -15.22 0.60 -8.58
C TRP A 30 -14.31 -0.62 -8.50
N ASP A 31 -13.45 -0.79 -9.49
CA ASP A 31 -12.40 -1.79 -9.48
C ASP A 31 -11.19 -1.28 -8.70
N MET A 32 -10.71 -2.08 -7.71
CA MET A 32 -9.58 -1.76 -6.84
C MET A 32 -8.40 -2.71 -7.12
N PRO A 33 -7.49 -2.36 -8.03
CA PRO A 33 -6.26 -3.13 -8.22
C PRO A 33 -5.36 -3.05 -7.00
N MET A 34 -4.74 -4.20 -6.66
CA MET A 34 -3.85 -4.38 -5.52
C MET A 34 -2.63 -5.20 -5.96
N ALA A 35 -1.44 -4.78 -5.54
CA ALA A 35 -0.19 -5.38 -6.03
C ALA A 35 0.11 -6.76 -5.41
N TYR A 36 -0.42 -7.07 -4.23
CA TYR A 36 -0.06 -8.25 -3.45
C TYR A 36 -1.14 -9.34 -3.52
N SER A 37 -0.76 -10.60 -3.23
CA SER A 37 -1.68 -11.74 -3.26
C SER A 37 -2.87 -11.55 -2.30
N ALA A 38 -4.00 -12.21 -2.57
CA ALA A 38 -5.19 -12.14 -1.72
C ALA A 38 -4.94 -12.58 -0.26
N THR A 39 -3.90 -13.39 -0.02
CA THR A 39 -3.49 -13.85 1.32
C THR A 39 -2.60 -12.87 2.07
N ASN A 40 -2.07 -11.86 1.39
CA ASN A 40 -1.30 -10.79 2.04
C ASN A 40 -2.20 -9.93 2.93
N PHE A 41 -1.71 -9.49 4.08
CA PHE A 41 -2.51 -8.75 5.05
C PHE A 41 -3.00 -7.39 4.52
N HIS A 42 -2.25 -6.69 3.66
CA HIS A 42 -2.71 -5.47 3.01
C HIS A 42 -3.92 -5.75 2.10
N SER A 43 -3.85 -6.80 1.30
CA SER A 43 -4.97 -7.20 0.43
C SER A 43 -6.21 -7.61 1.25
N ALA A 44 -6.01 -8.25 2.41
CA ALA A 44 -7.11 -8.57 3.32
C ALA A 44 -7.75 -7.31 3.92
N VAL A 45 -6.94 -6.34 4.36
CA VAL A 45 -7.42 -5.03 4.86
C VAL A 45 -8.18 -4.27 3.77
N GLY A 46 -7.64 -4.24 2.54
CA GLY A 46 -8.32 -3.62 1.40
C GLY A 46 -9.66 -4.26 1.05
N ALA A 47 -9.76 -5.60 1.15
CA ALA A 47 -11.03 -6.31 0.96
C ALA A 47 -12.06 -6.01 2.06
N GLU A 48 -11.62 -5.85 3.31
CA GLU A 48 -12.48 -5.45 4.42
C GLU A 48 -12.93 -4.00 4.28
N PHE A 49 -12.04 -3.10 3.87
CA PHE A 49 -12.40 -1.72 3.52
C PHE A 49 -13.47 -1.70 2.43
N ALA A 50 -13.28 -2.44 1.33
CA ALA A 50 -14.24 -2.56 0.23
C ALA A 50 -15.61 -3.05 0.71
N SER A 51 -15.63 -4.08 1.56
CA SER A 51 -16.86 -4.61 2.16
C SER A 51 -17.55 -3.59 3.07
N CYS A 52 -16.76 -2.83 3.87
CA CYS A 52 -17.27 -1.77 4.73
C CYS A 52 -17.97 -0.68 3.93
N VAL A 53 -17.33 -0.19 2.85
CA VAL A 53 -17.90 0.84 1.98
C VAL A 53 -19.18 0.35 1.32
N THR A 54 -19.16 -0.84 0.72
CA THR A 54 -20.35 -1.43 0.08
C THR A 54 -21.51 -1.57 1.07
N ALA A 55 -21.25 -2.03 2.29
CA ALA A 55 -22.28 -2.15 3.31
C ALA A 55 -22.75 -0.77 3.82
N GLY A 56 -21.83 0.17 4.05
CA GLY A 56 -22.12 1.50 4.59
C GLY A 56 -22.91 2.38 3.62
N THR A 57 -22.74 2.20 2.30
CA THR A 57 -23.51 2.87 1.25
C THR A 57 -24.81 2.15 0.89
N GLY A 58 -25.12 1.02 1.56
CA GLY A 58 -26.30 0.21 1.22
C GLY A 58 -26.23 -0.45 -0.16
N GLY A 59 -25.03 -0.53 -0.74
CA GLY A 59 -24.76 -1.06 -2.07
C GLY A 59 -24.83 -0.02 -3.20
N ASP A 60 -24.99 1.27 -2.89
CA ASP A 60 -24.94 2.33 -3.91
C ASP A 60 -23.54 2.47 -4.53
N LEU A 61 -22.48 2.18 -3.75
CA LEU A 61 -21.10 2.03 -4.21
C LEU A 61 -20.56 0.65 -3.86
N GLU A 62 -20.25 -0.16 -4.88
CA GLU A 62 -19.59 -1.46 -4.73
C GLU A 62 -18.11 -1.33 -5.10
N ILE A 63 -17.20 -1.78 -4.21
CA ILE A 63 -15.76 -1.85 -4.51
C ILE A 63 -15.37 -3.31 -4.71
N VAL A 64 -14.83 -3.64 -5.89
CA VAL A 64 -14.37 -4.98 -6.27
C VAL A 64 -12.85 -5.01 -6.23
N THR A 65 -12.26 -5.83 -5.36
CA THR A 65 -10.80 -5.94 -5.21
C THR A 65 -10.17 -6.89 -6.22
N HIS A 66 -9.02 -6.51 -6.79
CA HIS A 66 -8.24 -7.29 -7.76
C HIS A 66 -6.80 -7.48 -7.24
N PRO A 67 -6.57 -8.47 -6.34
CA PRO A 67 -5.26 -8.70 -5.74
C PRO A 67 -4.27 -9.34 -6.71
N GLY A 68 -2.97 -9.33 -6.33
CA GLY A 68 -1.90 -10.03 -7.04
C GLY A 68 -1.48 -9.40 -8.36
N GLY A 69 -1.79 -8.13 -8.58
CA GLY A 69 -1.51 -7.46 -9.85
C GLY A 69 -2.37 -7.97 -11.01
N SER A 70 -3.53 -8.57 -10.72
CA SER A 70 -4.38 -9.24 -11.72
C SER A 70 -5.07 -8.30 -12.69
N LEU A 71 -5.34 -7.04 -12.30
CA LEU A 71 -5.94 -6.02 -13.16
C LEU A 71 -4.87 -5.08 -13.75
N PHE A 72 -3.93 -4.62 -12.91
CA PHE A 72 -2.77 -3.82 -13.30
C PHE A 72 -1.53 -4.34 -12.56
N ALA A 73 -0.38 -4.39 -13.23
CA ALA A 73 0.89 -4.65 -12.57
C ALA A 73 1.16 -3.61 -11.47
N GLY A 74 1.83 -4.01 -10.37
CA GLY A 74 2.03 -3.14 -9.21
C GLY A 74 2.54 -1.75 -9.57
N GLY A 75 3.55 -1.63 -10.43
CA GLY A 75 4.11 -0.35 -10.88
C GLY A 75 3.15 0.54 -11.69
N GLU A 76 2.05 0.00 -12.22
CA GLU A 76 1.09 0.72 -13.05
C GLU A 76 -0.12 1.26 -12.28
N ILE A 77 -0.37 0.73 -11.05
CA ILE A 77 -1.59 1.02 -10.28
C ILE A 77 -1.77 2.53 -10.03
N LYS A 78 -0.73 3.21 -9.52
CA LYS A 78 -0.81 4.67 -9.25
C LYS A 78 -1.22 5.45 -10.49
N ARG A 79 -0.62 5.14 -11.64
CA ARG A 79 -0.93 5.80 -12.91
C ARG A 79 -2.35 5.49 -13.39
N ALA A 80 -2.82 4.25 -13.20
CA ALA A 80 -4.17 3.85 -13.57
C ALA A 80 -5.22 4.65 -12.78
N ILE A 81 -5.01 4.85 -11.46
CA ILE A 81 -5.88 5.70 -10.62
C ILE A 81 -5.78 7.16 -11.07
N GLN A 82 -4.58 7.69 -11.21
CA GLN A 82 -4.32 9.09 -11.57
C GLN A 82 -5.00 9.48 -12.90
N SER A 83 -4.99 8.57 -13.88
CA SER A 83 -5.58 8.79 -15.21
C SER A 83 -7.08 8.43 -15.30
N GLY A 84 -7.71 7.98 -14.21
CA GLY A 84 -9.12 7.58 -14.19
C GLY A 84 -9.42 6.27 -14.94
N GLN A 85 -8.42 5.40 -15.19
CA GLN A 85 -8.68 4.06 -15.72
C GLN A 85 -9.34 3.16 -14.68
N VAL A 86 -9.07 3.41 -13.39
CA VAL A 86 -9.80 2.90 -12.23
C VAL A 86 -9.97 4.04 -11.24
N ASN A 87 -11.00 3.95 -10.40
CA ASN A 87 -11.32 5.01 -9.45
C ASN A 87 -10.54 4.91 -8.15
N ILE A 88 -10.11 3.71 -7.75
CA ILE A 88 -9.44 3.43 -6.48
C ILE A 88 -8.37 2.36 -6.68
N GLY A 89 -7.37 2.29 -5.80
CA GLY A 89 -6.38 1.21 -5.78
C GLY A 89 -5.37 1.36 -4.65
N GLU A 90 -4.56 0.32 -4.47
CA GLU A 90 -3.55 0.24 -3.41
C GLU A 90 -2.14 0.15 -4.01
N ARG A 91 -1.21 0.99 -3.52
CA ARG A 91 0.18 1.00 -3.99
C ARG A 91 1.17 1.46 -2.93
N LEU A 92 2.38 0.86 -2.95
CA LEU A 92 3.58 1.32 -2.26
C LEU A 92 4.15 2.56 -3.00
N LEU A 93 4.06 3.76 -2.40
CA LEU A 93 4.45 5.01 -3.08
C LEU A 93 5.95 5.16 -3.27
N SER A 94 6.78 4.55 -2.43
CA SER A 94 8.24 4.60 -2.60
C SER A 94 8.73 4.01 -3.91
N GLY A 95 7.93 3.17 -4.59
CA GLY A 95 8.18 2.72 -5.96
C GLY A 95 8.10 3.82 -7.02
N HIS A 96 7.59 5.01 -6.66
CA HIS A 96 7.43 6.18 -7.52
C HIS A 96 8.33 7.36 -7.11
N GLN A 97 9.37 7.10 -6.31
CA GLN A 97 10.30 8.12 -5.81
C GLN A 97 11.01 8.91 -6.93
N ASN A 98 11.11 8.35 -8.13
CA ASN A 98 11.60 9.04 -9.32
C ASN A 98 10.68 10.16 -9.84
N GLU A 99 9.38 10.13 -9.49
CA GLU A 99 8.43 11.19 -9.83
C GLU A 99 8.51 12.36 -8.83
N ASN A 100 8.70 12.04 -7.55
CA ASN A 100 8.90 13.00 -6.46
C ASN A 100 9.62 12.32 -5.29
N ALA A 101 10.69 12.94 -4.79
CA ALA A 101 11.51 12.40 -3.71
C ALA A 101 10.70 12.17 -2.40
N LEU A 102 9.64 12.95 -2.15
CA LEU A 102 8.79 12.78 -0.98
C LEU A 102 8.10 11.39 -0.91
N PHE A 103 7.88 10.73 -2.04
CA PHE A 103 7.34 9.36 -2.02
C PHE A 103 8.28 8.33 -1.38
N GLY A 104 9.54 8.68 -1.15
CA GLY A 104 10.53 7.84 -0.51
C GLY A 104 10.77 8.12 0.98
N PHE A 105 9.99 9.01 1.61
CA PHE A 105 10.22 9.42 3.00
C PHE A 105 10.23 8.25 4.00
N ASP A 106 9.41 7.24 3.76
CA ASP A 106 9.25 6.03 4.58
C ASP A 106 10.24 4.90 4.24
N SER A 107 11.19 5.16 3.34
CA SER A 107 12.21 4.21 2.90
C SER A 107 13.62 4.74 3.12
N ILE A 108 13.79 5.73 4.00
CA ILE A 108 15.09 6.26 4.42
C ILE A 108 15.68 5.31 5.47
N PRO A 109 16.84 4.66 5.18
CA PRO A 109 17.39 3.66 6.08
C PRO A 109 17.72 4.23 7.47
N PHE A 110 17.28 3.52 8.50
CA PHE A 110 17.56 3.79 9.90
C PHE A 110 17.03 5.12 10.45
N LEU A 111 16.11 5.78 9.73
CA LEU A 111 15.41 6.97 10.21
C LEU A 111 14.28 6.58 11.18
N ALA A 112 13.41 5.66 10.76
CA ALA A 112 12.31 5.11 11.55
C ALA A 112 12.42 3.58 11.55
N THR A 113 12.77 2.99 12.68
CA THR A 113 13.14 1.57 12.80
C THR A 113 12.18 0.77 13.68
N SER A 114 11.14 1.45 14.22
CA SER A 114 10.08 0.86 15.02
C SER A 114 8.71 1.29 14.48
N PHE A 115 7.64 0.61 14.90
CA PHE A 115 6.27 1.04 14.57
C PHE A 115 5.96 2.42 15.16
N ASP A 116 6.41 2.72 16.37
CA ASP A 116 6.23 4.04 17.00
C ASP A 116 6.93 5.14 16.19
N ASP A 117 8.16 4.91 15.73
CA ASP A 117 8.87 5.88 14.88
C ASP A 117 8.22 6.00 13.49
N SER A 118 7.76 4.88 12.92
CA SER A 118 7.04 4.89 11.64
C SER A 118 5.74 5.68 11.73
N GLU A 119 5.01 5.62 12.85
CA GLU A 119 3.79 6.42 13.07
C GLU A 119 4.11 7.90 13.19
N LYS A 120 5.11 8.28 13.99
CA LYS A 120 5.56 9.68 14.10
C LYS A 120 6.03 10.25 12.76
N LEU A 121 6.73 9.45 11.96
CA LEU A 121 7.17 9.86 10.63
C LEU A 121 5.99 10.00 9.67
N TRP A 122 4.98 9.12 9.79
CA TRP A 122 3.73 9.23 9.03
C TRP A 122 2.96 10.49 9.39
N ASP A 123 2.80 10.80 10.66
CA ASP A 123 2.14 12.03 11.13
C ASP A 123 2.82 13.28 10.57
N ALA A 124 4.16 13.30 10.52
CA ALA A 124 4.93 14.40 9.95
C ALA A 124 4.76 14.52 8.42
N ALA A 125 4.60 13.40 7.71
CA ALA A 125 4.57 13.36 6.25
C ALA A 125 3.15 13.41 5.66
N LYS A 126 2.10 13.02 6.40
CA LYS A 126 0.73 12.85 5.92
C LYS A 126 0.18 14.11 5.23
N GLY A 127 0.35 15.27 5.83
CA GLY A 127 -0.11 16.56 5.27
C GLY A 127 0.56 16.88 3.93
N PRO A 128 1.90 17.03 3.89
CA PRO A 128 2.65 17.29 2.66
C PRO A 128 2.39 16.25 1.56
N LEU A 129 2.26 14.96 1.92
CA LEU A 129 1.97 13.90 0.97
C LEU A 129 0.57 14.00 0.38
N THR A 130 -0.43 14.32 1.21
CA THR A 130 -1.82 14.54 0.76
C THR A 130 -1.90 15.68 -0.25
N GLU A 131 -1.22 16.80 0.00
CA GLU A 131 -1.15 17.93 -0.93
C GLU A 131 -0.47 17.56 -2.25
N LEU A 132 0.65 16.83 -2.17
CA LEU A 132 1.37 16.34 -3.34
C LEU A 132 0.49 15.41 -4.20
N LEU A 133 -0.21 14.47 -3.58
CA LEU A 133 -1.10 13.54 -4.27
C LEU A 133 -2.31 14.24 -4.89
N ALA A 134 -2.91 15.21 -4.19
CA ALA A 134 -3.99 16.03 -4.72
C ALA A 134 -3.55 16.79 -5.98
N GLY A 135 -2.32 17.34 -5.99
CA GLY A 135 -1.71 17.94 -7.17
C GLY A 135 -1.48 16.98 -8.34
N GLN A 136 -1.56 15.68 -8.09
CA GLN A 136 -1.44 14.60 -9.08
C GLN A 136 -2.78 13.92 -9.39
N ASN A 137 -3.91 14.56 -9.11
CA ASN A 137 -5.26 14.01 -9.30
C ASN A 137 -5.55 12.74 -8.46
N LEU A 138 -4.99 12.67 -7.24
CA LEU A 138 -5.17 11.56 -6.32
C LEU A 138 -5.66 12.06 -4.97
N HIS A 139 -6.66 11.40 -4.39
CA HIS A 139 -7.13 11.60 -3.03
C HIS A 139 -6.61 10.44 -2.16
N LEU A 140 -5.92 10.76 -1.07
CA LEU A 140 -5.42 9.77 -0.13
C LEU A 140 -6.52 9.40 0.87
N LEU A 141 -6.82 8.10 0.98
CA LEU A 141 -7.76 7.59 1.97
C LEU A 141 -7.06 7.16 3.26
N TYR A 142 -6.15 6.19 3.17
CA TYR A 142 -5.42 5.67 4.32
C TYR A 142 -4.10 5.03 3.91
N ALA A 143 -3.24 4.76 4.90
CA ALA A 143 -1.96 4.10 4.69
C ALA A 143 -1.71 3.05 5.78
N VAL A 144 -1.11 1.92 5.41
CA VAL A 144 -0.82 0.81 6.32
C VAL A 144 0.67 0.48 6.27
N PRO A 145 1.39 0.41 7.42
CA PRO A 145 2.80 0.07 7.44
C PRO A 145 3.06 -1.40 7.15
N TRP A 146 4.17 -1.68 6.50
CA TRP A 146 4.78 -3.01 6.46
C TRP A 146 5.57 -3.27 7.74
N PRO A 147 5.78 -4.52 8.13
CA PRO A 147 6.82 -4.87 9.11
C PRO A 147 8.19 -4.35 8.68
N ALA A 148 9.07 -4.19 9.65
CA ALA A 148 10.43 -3.71 9.42
C ALA A 148 11.15 -4.52 8.33
N GLN A 149 11.96 -3.82 7.52
CA GLN A 149 12.67 -4.44 6.40
C GLN A 149 14.00 -5.03 6.88
N GLY A 150 14.21 -6.32 6.55
CA GLY A 150 15.42 -7.07 6.83
C GLY A 150 16.09 -7.59 5.56
N LEU A 151 17.33 -8.04 5.68
CA LEU A 151 18.13 -8.54 4.56
C LEU A 151 18.01 -10.06 4.45
N TYR A 152 17.87 -10.54 3.22
CA TYR A 152 17.78 -11.96 2.88
C TYR A 152 18.96 -12.39 2.01
N PHE A 153 19.59 -13.52 2.36
CA PHE A 153 20.68 -14.13 1.60
C PHE A 153 20.53 -15.66 1.53
N ASP A 154 21.19 -16.27 0.56
CA ASP A 154 21.33 -17.73 0.43
C ASP A 154 22.49 -18.30 1.29
N ARG A 155 23.21 -17.45 2.00
CA ARG A 155 24.40 -17.75 2.82
C ARG A 155 24.52 -16.81 4.01
N GLU A 156 25.41 -17.15 4.94
CA GLU A 156 25.79 -16.26 6.02
C GLU A 156 26.58 -15.06 5.47
N ILE A 157 26.28 -13.86 5.99
CA ILE A 157 26.92 -12.58 5.66
C ILE A 157 27.29 -11.88 6.96
N ASN A 158 28.57 -11.53 7.14
CA ASN A 158 29.10 -10.92 8.36
C ASN A 158 29.60 -9.47 8.14
N SER A 159 29.80 -9.05 6.89
CA SER A 159 30.25 -7.71 6.51
C SER A 159 29.71 -7.30 5.15
N VAL A 160 29.69 -6.00 4.88
CA VAL A 160 29.31 -5.45 3.58
C VAL A 160 30.24 -5.95 2.45
N ALA A 161 31.53 -6.17 2.75
CA ALA A 161 32.49 -6.68 1.77
C ALA A 161 32.10 -8.07 1.20
N GLU A 162 31.36 -8.87 1.96
CA GLU A 162 30.87 -10.18 1.52
C GLU A 162 29.66 -10.10 0.59
N MET A 163 29.07 -8.90 0.45
CA MET A 163 27.92 -8.65 -0.43
C MET A 163 28.32 -8.31 -1.87
N ASP A 164 29.60 -7.98 -2.13
CA ASP A 164 30.08 -7.53 -3.44
C ASP A 164 29.74 -8.52 -4.55
N GLY A 165 29.14 -8.02 -5.63
CA GLY A 165 28.75 -8.79 -6.79
C GLY A 165 27.51 -9.65 -6.65
N ILE A 166 26.83 -9.70 -5.47
CA ILE A 166 25.60 -10.48 -5.28
C ILE A 166 24.45 -9.80 -6.04
N LYS A 167 23.67 -10.59 -6.79
CA LYS A 167 22.48 -10.10 -7.49
C LYS A 167 21.38 -9.81 -6.49
N PHE A 168 20.95 -8.57 -6.45
CA PHE A 168 20.03 -8.08 -5.44
C PHE A 168 18.67 -7.66 -6.05
N ARG A 169 17.59 -8.22 -5.53
CA ARG A 169 16.24 -7.74 -5.85
C ARG A 169 15.99 -6.40 -5.17
N SER A 170 15.81 -5.35 -5.96
CA SER A 170 15.28 -4.05 -5.51
C SER A 170 13.80 -3.92 -5.84
N TYR A 171 13.06 -3.09 -5.10
CA TYR A 171 11.66 -2.77 -5.37
C TYR A 171 11.39 -1.26 -5.47
N ASN A 172 12.38 -0.44 -5.12
CA ASN A 172 12.35 1.01 -5.23
C ASN A 172 13.78 1.58 -5.34
N ASN A 173 13.90 2.89 -5.49
CA ASN A 173 15.20 3.55 -5.62
C ASN A 173 16.06 3.40 -4.35
N ALA A 174 15.45 3.45 -3.15
CA ALA A 174 16.19 3.31 -1.91
C ALA A 174 16.85 1.92 -1.79
N THR A 175 16.12 0.85 -2.14
CA THR A 175 16.68 -0.51 -2.11
C THR A 175 17.75 -0.72 -3.19
N ALA A 176 17.62 -0.11 -4.36
CA ALA A 176 18.64 -0.13 -5.39
C ALA A 176 19.90 0.62 -4.92
N ARG A 177 19.73 1.80 -4.31
CA ARG A 177 20.84 2.60 -3.80
C ARG A 177 21.61 1.91 -2.67
N LEU A 178 20.88 1.27 -1.74
CA LEU A 178 21.51 0.46 -0.68
C LEU A 178 22.35 -0.67 -1.29
N ALA A 179 21.84 -1.36 -2.30
CA ALA A 179 22.56 -2.42 -3.00
C ALA A 179 23.84 -1.87 -3.67
N GLU A 180 23.77 -0.73 -4.36
CA GLU A 180 24.93 -0.07 -4.99
C GLU A 180 26.01 0.28 -3.97
N LEU A 181 25.63 0.86 -2.82
CA LEU A 181 26.56 1.21 -1.75
C LEU A 181 27.25 -0.03 -1.16
N ALA A 182 26.56 -1.16 -1.17
CA ALA A 182 27.11 -2.44 -0.71
C ALA A 182 27.87 -3.23 -1.81
N GLY A 183 28.05 -2.67 -3.02
CA GLY A 183 28.68 -3.38 -4.14
C GLY A 183 27.86 -4.48 -4.76
N MET A 184 26.57 -4.62 -4.38
CA MET A 184 25.65 -5.58 -4.97
C MET A 184 25.15 -5.13 -6.34
N LEU A 185 24.53 -6.04 -7.10
CA LEU A 185 24.00 -5.80 -8.45
C LEU A 185 22.47 -5.71 -8.39
N PRO A 186 21.87 -4.49 -8.27
CA PRO A 186 20.44 -4.35 -8.14
C PRO A 186 19.69 -4.64 -9.44
N VAL A 187 18.56 -5.38 -9.32
CA VAL A 187 17.60 -5.63 -10.38
C VAL A 187 16.20 -5.32 -9.84
N GLN A 188 15.48 -4.45 -10.55
CA GLN A 188 14.09 -4.09 -10.18
C GLN A 188 13.16 -5.26 -10.47
N ILE A 189 12.49 -5.78 -9.41
CA ILE A 189 11.58 -6.93 -9.52
C ILE A 189 10.35 -6.65 -8.64
N GLU A 190 9.16 -6.71 -9.24
CA GLU A 190 7.89 -6.55 -8.51
C GLU A 190 7.61 -7.74 -7.58
N ALA A 191 6.80 -7.50 -6.54
CA ALA A 191 6.53 -8.50 -5.52
C ALA A 191 5.95 -9.81 -6.07
N ALA A 192 5.13 -9.75 -7.13
CA ALA A 192 4.54 -10.94 -7.76
C ALA A 192 5.58 -11.87 -8.41
N GLU A 193 6.75 -11.34 -8.78
CA GLU A 193 7.79 -12.04 -9.56
C GLU A 193 8.93 -12.61 -8.69
N ILE A 194 8.94 -12.33 -7.37
CA ILE A 194 10.05 -12.66 -6.44
C ILE A 194 10.40 -14.15 -6.50
N SER A 195 9.41 -15.04 -6.34
CA SER A 195 9.67 -16.50 -6.30
C SER A 195 10.30 -17.01 -7.60
N GLN A 196 9.86 -16.48 -8.75
CA GLN A 196 10.43 -16.85 -10.05
C GLN A 196 11.86 -16.29 -10.20
N ALA A 197 12.11 -15.06 -9.75
CA ALA A 197 13.42 -14.44 -9.86
C ALA A 197 14.49 -15.19 -9.06
N PHE A 198 14.16 -15.65 -7.86
CA PHE A 198 15.05 -16.50 -7.07
C PHE A 198 15.24 -17.89 -7.69
N ALA A 199 14.15 -18.54 -8.11
CA ALA A 199 14.22 -19.88 -8.73
C ALA A 199 15.06 -19.91 -10.02
N THR A 200 15.13 -18.80 -10.74
CA THR A 200 15.92 -18.67 -12.00
C THR A 200 17.29 -18.03 -11.81
N GLY A 201 17.65 -17.63 -10.59
CA GLY A 201 18.94 -16.97 -10.30
C GLY A 201 19.08 -15.56 -10.88
N VAL A 202 17.94 -14.89 -11.19
CA VAL A 202 17.93 -13.46 -11.56
C VAL A 202 18.25 -12.60 -10.34
N ALA A 203 17.82 -13.04 -9.14
CA ALA A 203 18.21 -12.47 -7.86
C ALA A 203 18.72 -13.58 -6.93
N GLU A 204 19.62 -13.22 -6.01
CA GLU A 204 20.26 -14.10 -5.01
C GLU A 204 20.07 -13.55 -3.59
N SER A 205 19.60 -12.30 -3.47
CA SER A 205 19.35 -11.61 -2.22
C SER A 205 18.27 -10.53 -2.38
N MET A 206 17.75 -10.02 -1.27
CA MET A 206 16.85 -8.86 -1.24
C MET A 206 16.85 -8.21 0.12
N ILE A 207 16.31 -6.98 0.20
CA ILE A 207 15.76 -6.40 1.43
C ILE A 207 14.24 -6.41 1.32
N SER A 208 13.56 -6.90 2.36
CA SER A 208 12.10 -6.94 2.45
C SER A 208 11.66 -7.29 3.87
N SER A 209 10.34 -7.20 4.16
CA SER A 209 9.80 -7.65 5.44
C SER A 209 9.73 -9.17 5.55
N GLY A 210 9.62 -9.69 6.79
CA GLY A 210 9.27 -11.09 7.06
C GLY A 210 7.99 -11.52 6.37
N SER A 211 7.00 -10.61 6.27
CA SER A 211 5.74 -10.82 5.56
C SER A 211 5.93 -11.18 4.08
N THR A 212 6.75 -10.41 3.35
CA THR A 212 7.06 -10.70 1.95
C THR A 212 7.75 -12.06 1.83
N GLY A 213 8.70 -12.35 2.71
CA GLY A 213 9.40 -13.63 2.73
C GLY A 213 8.46 -14.82 2.93
N TYR A 214 7.53 -14.68 3.85
CA TYR A 214 6.50 -15.68 4.13
C TYR A 214 5.57 -15.90 2.94
N ASP A 215 4.99 -14.85 2.40
CA ASP A 215 4.03 -14.91 1.27
C ASP A 215 4.64 -15.51 0.01
N ARG A 216 5.93 -15.29 -0.20
CA ARG A 216 6.68 -15.75 -1.38
C ARG A 216 7.44 -17.06 -1.13
N LYS A 217 7.37 -17.60 0.09
CA LYS A 217 8.06 -18.83 0.50
C LYS A 217 9.55 -18.79 0.16
N VAL A 218 10.20 -17.68 0.49
CA VAL A 218 11.59 -17.44 0.05
C VAL A 218 12.59 -18.43 0.65
N TRP A 219 12.22 -19.18 1.70
CA TRP A 219 13.00 -20.29 2.26
C TRP A 219 13.28 -21.41 1.25
N GLU A 220 12.56 -21.46 0.14
CA GLU A 220 12.84 -22.41 -0.95
C GLU A 220 14.13 -22.05 -1.71
N SER A 221 14.62 -20.82 -1.57
CA SER A 221 15.79 -20.29 -2.29
C SER A 221 16.82 -19.61 -1.39
N LEU A 222 16.39 -19.02 -0.26
CA LEU A 222 17.24 -18.26 0.65
C LEU A 222 17.27 -18.92 2.03
N THR A 223 18.40 -18.77 2.74
CA THR A 223 18.67 -19.49 3.99
C THR A 223 18.79 -18.59 5.22
N HIS A 224 19.01 -17.29 5.04
CA HIS A 224 19.25 -16.35 6.12
C HIS A 224 18.33 -15.13 5.99
N PHE A 225 17.82 -14.68 7.13
CA PHE A 225 17.14 -13.40 7.30
C PHE A 225 17.79 -12.63 8.45
N TYR A 226 18.26 -11.44 8.15
CA TYR A 226 18.88 -10.55 9.14
C TYR A 226 17.91 -9.43 9.50
N GLU A 227 17.52 -9.39 10.76
CA GLU A 227 16.72 -8.31 11.35
C GLU A 227 17.61 -7.07 11.49
N VAL A 228 17.58 -6.22 10.48
CA VAL A 228 18.33 -4.95 10.47
C VAL A 228 17.40 -3.75 10.70
N ASP A 229 16.09 -3.99 10.67
CA ASP A 229 15.03 -3.00 10.92
C ASP A 229 15.28 -1.68 10.17
N ALA A 230 15.59 -1.81 8.88
CA ALA A 230 16.11 -0.70 8.11
C ALA A 230 15.08 0.44 7.97
N TRP A 231 13.80 0.13 7.75
CA TRP A 231 12.64 1.05 7.71
C TRP A 231 11.34 0.26 7.69
N LEU A 232 10.20 0.94 7.90
CA LEU A 232 8.85 0.38 7.80
C LEU A 232 8.05 1.17 6.75
N PRO A 233 8.08 0.76 5.47
CA PRO A 233 7.37 1.51 4.42
C PRO A 233 5.87 1.29 4.52
N ARG A 234 5.07 2.17 3.86
CA ARG A 234 3.61 2.07 3.88
C ARG A 234 3.04 1.77 2.50
N ASN A 235 1.95 1.02 2.45
CA ASN A 235 1.04 0.98 1.32
C ASN A 235 -0.04 2.02 1.51
N TYR A 236 -0.48 2.60 0.40
CA TYR A 236 -1.43 3.70 0.36
C TYR A 236 -2.64 3.31 -0.47
N VAL A 237 -3.83 3.53 0.06
CA VAL A 237 -5.08 3.43 -0.71
C VAL A 237 -5.47 4.82 -1.15
N MET A 238 -5.63 4.98 -2.46
CA MET A 238 -5.87 6.26 -3.11
C MET A 238 -7.06 6.15 -4.05
N VAL A 239 -7.76 7.25 -4.21
CA VAL A 239 -8.89 7.42 -5.14
C VAL A 239 -8.50 8.46 -6.19
N ASN A 240 -8.97 8.32 -7.42
CA ASN A 240 -8.94 9.38 -8.41
C ASN A 240 -9.68 10.61 -7.87
N LEU A 241 -9.04 11.79 -7.88
CA LEU A 241 -9.59 12.98 -7.24
C LEU A 241 -10.91 13.46 -7.90
N GLU A 242 -11.05 13.29 -9.21
CA GLU A 242 -12.29 13.65 -9.90
C GLU A 242 -13.42 12.69 -9.52
N ALA A 243 -13.14 11.38 -9.42
CA ALA A 243 -14.10 10.40 -8.95
C ALA A 243 -14.50 10.66 -7.49
N TRP A 244 -13.54 10.98 -6.62
CA TRP A 244 -13.80 11.38 -5.22
C TRP A 244 -14.74 12.58 -5.14
N ASN A 245 -14.44 13.64 -5.90
CA ASN A 245 -15.25 14.87 -5.92
C ASN A 245 -16.62 14.67 -6.56
N GLY A 246 -16.81 13.61 -7.32
CA GLY A 246 -18.10 13.23 -7.92
C GLY A 246 -19.05 12.52 -6.95
N LEU A 247 -18.53 11.98 -5.83
CA LEU A 247 -19.34 11.32 -4.81
C LEU A 247 -20.15 12.36 -4.02
N ASP A 248 -21.33 11.95 -3.55
CA ASP A 248 -22.07 12.72 -2.56
C ASP A 248 -21.39 12.68 -1.18
N GLU A 249 -21.70 13.66 -0.35
CA GLU A 249 -21.11 13.81 1.00
C GLU A 249 -21.34 12.58 1.91
N SER A 250 -22.49 11.91 1.77
CA SER A 250 -22.81 10.72 2.55
C SER A 250 -21.86 9.56 2.21
N THR A 251 -21.63 9.35 0.91
CA THR A 251 -20.71 8.31 0.41
C THR A 251 -19.25 8.63 0.78
N GLN A 252 -18.82 9.88 0.67
CA GLN A 252 -17.48 10.31 1.13
C GLN A 252 -17.30 10.04 2.62
N ASN A 253 -18.27 10.42 3.46
CA ASN A 253 -18.22 10.18 4.91
C ASN A 253 -18.15 8.67 5.26
N VAL A 254 -18.85 7.81 4.52
CA VAL A 254 -18.75 6.35 4.67
C VAL A 254 -17.35 5.87 4.33
N MET A 255 -16.78 6.32 3.20
CA MET A 255 -15.42 5.93 2.79
C MET A 255 -14.37 6.39 3.79
N GLU A 256 -14.46 7.63 4.30
CA GLU A 256 -13.56 8.14 5.34
C GLU A 256 -13.68 7.33 6.65
N GLY A 257 -14.90 7.04 7.09
CA GLY A 257 -15.12 6.21 8.28
C GLY A 257 -14.55 4.79 8.12
N CYS A 258 -14.76 4.16 6.96
CA CYS A 258 -14.17 2.85 6.64
C CYS A 258 -12.64 2.92 6.54
N SER A 259 -12.07 4.04 6.05
CA SER A 259 -10.61 4.25 5.96
C SER A 259 -9.95 4.29 7.33
N ILE A 260 -10.54 4.98 8.30
CA ILE A 260 -10.04 5.02 9.69
C ILE A 260 -10.01 3.61 10.29
N VAL A 261 -11.07 2.82 10.08
CA VAL A 261 -11.13 1.43 10.57
C VAL A 261 -10.08 0.56 9.89
N ALA A 262 -9.89 0.73 8.57
CA ALA A 262 -8.92 -0.02 7.78
C ALA A 262 -7.47 0.31 8.16
N GLU A 263 -7.13 1.60 8.34
CA GLU A 263 -5.81 2.05 8.78
C GLU A 263 -5.46 1.42 10.14
N TYR A 264 -6.34 1.55 11.13
CA TYR A 264 -6.13 0.98 12.46
C TYR A 264 -6.02 -0.55 12.46
N ALA A 265 -6.90 -1.24 11.70
CA ALA A 265 -6.84 -2.70 11.57
C ALA A 265 -5.56 -3.17 10.86
N GLY A 266 -5.09 -2.39 9.89
CA GLY A 266 -3.87 -2.64 9.15
C GLY A 266 -2.62 -2.51 10.03
N ASP A 267 -2.53 -1.43 10.81
CA ASP A 267 -1.43 -1.19 11.76
C ASP A 267 -1.33 -2.35 12.77
N TRP A 268 -2.45 -2.70 13.39
CA TRP A 268 -2.49 -3.80 14.33
C TRP A 268 -2.05 -5.13 13.69
N ARG A 269 -2.51 -5.42 12.46
CA ARG A 269 -2.13 -6.64 11.73
C ARG A 269 -0.66 -6.64 11.38
N SER A 270 -0.10 -5.51 10.93
CA SER A 270 1.31 -5.41 10.60
C SER A 270 2.19 -5.76 11.80
N ILE A 271 1.83 -5.23 12.99
CA ILE A 271 2.52 -5.56 14.25
C ILE A 271 2.44 -7.06 14.55
N GLN A 272 1.23 -7.64 14.54
CA GLN A 272 1.05 -9.07 14.83
C GLN A 272 1.70 -9.98 13.78
N TYR A 273 1.73 -9.54 12.53
CA TYR A 273 2.29 -10.31 11.43
C TYR A 273 3.82 -10.35 11.45
N THR A 274 4.47 -9.40 12.13
CA THR A 274 5.93 -9.36 12.29
C THR A 274 6.44 -10.65 12.95
N ASP A 275 6.07 -10.90 14.18
CA ASP A 275 6.51 -12.08 14.94
C ASP A 275 6.06 -13.39 14.29
N PHE A 276 4.83 -13.40 13.78
CA PHE A 276 4.27 -14.58 13.10
C PHE A 276 5.15 -14.98 11.91
N THR A 277 5.46 -14.04 11.01
CA THR A 277 6.20 -14.36 9.79
C THR A 277 7.65 -14.70 10.04
N LEU A 278 8.32 -14.04 10.98
CA LEU A 278 9.69 -14.39 11.38
C LEU A 278 9.76 -15.81 11.95
N ASN A 279 8.80 -16.19 12.80
CA ASN A 279 8.69 -17.55 13.31
C ASN A 279 8.44 -18.57 12.20
N GLU A 280 7.60 -18.23 11.20
CA GLU A 280 7.34 -19.14 10.06
C GLU A 280 8.58 -19.27 9.15
N LEU A 281 9.36 -18.20 8.91
CA LEU A 281 10.63 -18.30 8.20
C LEU A 281 11.58 -19.28 8.91
N ALA A 282 11.74 -19.13 10.23
CA ALA A 282 12.59 -20.02 11.03
C ALA A 282 12.11 -21.48 11.02
N LYS A 283 10.80 -21.74 11.16
CA LYS A 283 10.20 -23.08 11.08
C LYS A 283 10.41 -23.75 9.73
N ASN A 284 10.50 -22.96 8.66
CA ASN A 284 10.79 -23.47 7.32
C ASN A 284 12.29 -23.58 7.01
N GLY A 285 13.15 -23.46 8.03
CA GLY A 285 14.57 -23.76 7.96
C GLY A 285 15.50 -22.59 7.69
N MET A 286 15.00 -21.34 7.70
CA MET A 286 15.85 -20.17 7.62
C MET A 286 16.53 -19.88 8.96
N THR A 287 17.74 -19.38 8.93
CA THR A 287 18.39 -18.72 10.08
C THR A 287 17.85 -17.30 10.17
N VAL A 288 17.11 -17.01 11.23
CA VAL A 288 16.49 -15.70 11.49
C VAL A 288 17.11 -15.08 12.73
N GLY A 289 17.56 -13.85 12.66
CA GLY A 289 18.11 -13.14 13.82
C GLY A 289 18.78 -11.81 13.43
N PRO A 290 19.29 -11.07 14.44
CA PRO A 290 19.94 -9.78 14.22
C PRO A 290 21.21 -9.92 13.38
N ALA A 291 21.50 -8.88 12.61
CA ALA A 291 22.79 -8.76 11.93
C ALA A 291 23.91 -8.56 12.97
N GLY A 292 25.11 -9.07 12.67
CA GLY A 292 26.29 -8.84 13.51
C GLY A 292 26.62 -7.36 13.65
N GLU A 293 27.32 -6.99 14.74
CA GLU A 293 27.65 -5.59 15.05
C GLU A 293 28.40 -4.88 13.92
N SER A 294 29.37 -5.56 13.27
CA SER A 294 30.12 -4.98 12.15
C SER A 294 29.21 -4.64 10.99
N LEU A 295 28.41 -5.61 10.54
CA LEU A 295 27.46 -5.41 9.44
C LEU A 295 26.44 -4.31 9.74
N THR A 296 25.90 -4.31 10.97
CA THR A 296 24.96 -3.27 11.41
C THR A 296 25.58 -1.87 11.35
N ALA A 297 26.83 -1.71 11.82
CA ALA A 297 27.53 -0.42 11.78
C ALA A 297 27.79 0.06 10.35
N GLU A 298 28.21 -0.85 9.45
CA GLU A 298 28.44 -0.53 8.04
C GLU A 298 27.16 -0.12 7.32
N LEU A 299 26.04 -0.81 7.58
CA LEU A 299 24.72 -0.47 7.00
C LEU A 299 24.20 0.87 7.53
N LYS A 300 24.40 1.19 8.81
CA LYS A 300 24.00 2.50 9.36
C LYS A 300 24.75 3.66 8.69
N ALA A 301 26.02 3.47 8.32
CA ALA A 301 26.75 4.48 7.55
C ALA A 301 26.10 4.75 6.16
N PHE A 302 25.51 3.73 5.52
CA PHE A 302 24.72 3.93 4.31
C PHE A 302 23.45 4.74 4.57
N GLY A 303 22.81 4.54 5.72
CA GLY A 303 21.67 5.34 6.15
C GLY A 303 21.96 6.84 6.21
N GLU A 304 23.12 7.23 6.75
CA GLU A 304 23.56 8.63 6.79
C GLU A 304 23.75 9.23 5.39
N ILE A 305 24.37 8.47 4.47
CA ILE A 305 24.55 8.88 3.08
C ILE A 305 23.18 9.06 2.41
N MET A 306 22.32 8.06 2.50
CA MET A 306 21.03 8.05 1.82
C MET A 306 20.06 9.09 2.39
N THR A 307 20.13 9.40 3.69
CA THR A 307 19.40 10.51 4.31
C THR A 307 19.81 11.84 3.71
N SER A 308 21.13 12.08 3.56
CA SER A 308 21.66 13.29 2.94
C SER A 308 21.22 13.42 1.47
N GLU A 309 21.32 12.33 0.69
CA GLU A 309 20.88 12.27 -0.70
C GLU A 309 19.37 12.56 -0.83
N TRP A 310 18.55 12.00 0.08
CA TRP A 310 17.12 12.23 0.07
C TRP A 310 16.76 13.68 0.43
N LEU A 311 17.42 14.27 1.43
CA LEU A 311 17.24 15.68 1.79
C LEU A 311 17.63 16.62 0.66
N GLU A 312 18.72 16.33 -0.05
CA GLU A 312 19.11 17.11 -1.25
C GLU A 312 18.05 17.03 -2.34
N ALA A 313 17.47 15.85 -2.59
CA ALA A 313 16.46 15.62 -3.61
C ALA A 313 15.07 16.18 -3.24
N SER A 314 14.70 16.15 -1.95
CA SER A 314 13.38 16.60 -1.46
C SER A 314 13.35 18.08 -1.05
N GLY A 315 14.50 18.69 -0.82
CA GLY A 315 14.64 20.10 -0.47
C GLY A 315 13.90 20.49 0.82
N ASP A 316 13.37 21.72 0.84
CA ASP A 316 12.71 22.30 2.03
C ASP A 316 11.53 21.44 2.51
N ALA A 317 10.81 20.77 1.61
CA ALA A 317 9.68 19.92 1.97
C ALA A 317 10.14 18.66 2.72
N GLY A 318 11.23 18.04 2.30
CA GLY A 318 11.83 16.92 3.02
C GLY A 318 12.39 17.33 4.37
N GLN A 319 13.08 18.48 4.43
CA GLN A 319 13.61 19.02 5.69
C GLN A 319 12.48 19.27 6.69
N ALA A 320 11.35 19.84 6.24
CA ALA A 320 10.19 20.08 7.11
C ALA A 320 9.60 18.78 7.70
N ILE A 321 9.60 17.69 6.93
CA ILE A 321 9.17 16.37 7.45
C ILE A 321 10.13 15.88 8.53
N ILE A 322 11.44 15.96 8.31
CA ILE A 322 12.45 15.53 9.30
C ILE A 322 12.37 16.40 10.57
N ASP A 323 12.19 17.70 10.42
CA ASP A 323 12.07 18.61 11.57
C ASP A 323 10.82 18.30 12.39
N ALA A 324 9.68 18.03 11.74
CA ALA A 324 8.44 17.64 12.40
C ALA A 324 8.56 16.26 13.08
N PHE A 325 9.21 15.29 12.43
CA PHE A 325 9.49 13.98 13.01
C PHE A 325 10.34 14.07 14.27
N ASN A 326 11.39 14.90 14.26
CA ASN A 326 12.28 15.09 15.41
C ASN A 326 11.65 15.89 16.54
N ALA A 327 10.56 16.63 16.30
CA ALA A 327 9.86 17.41 17.31
C ALA A 327 8.82 16.59 18.10
N ASN A 328 8.41 15.43 17.60
CA ASN A 328 7.47 14.48 18.20
C ASN A 328 8.20 13.40 19.01
#